data_70664c9ab8586f76e83ca26ca1c989ba
#
_entry.id   70664c9ab8586f76e83ca26ca1c989ba
#
_cell.length_a   1.000
_cell.length_b   1.000
_cell.length_c   1.000
_cell.angle_alpha   90.00
_cell.angle_beta   90.00
_cell.angle_gamma   90.00
#
_symmetry.space_group_name_H-M   'P 1'
#
loop_
_entity.id
_entity.type
_entity.pdbx_description
1 polymer ?
#
loop_
_entity_poly.entity_id
_entity_poly.type
_entity_poly.pdbx_seq_one_letter_code
_entity_poly.pdbx_strand_id
1 'polypeptide(L)'
;MVTCVPGLGDTTIAGRYRVLHALGQGGMGTIWLAHDELLDRQVAIKEVLLPQSLDAAARSEALQRTMREAMAAAQLRHPGIITIHDVLSEDGRPWIVMELLKGRDLKQAVATEGPWAPERAADLGLRVLDALNAAHARGIQHRDVKPANVFLTDDGRVVLTDFGIARLEDEATITASGLLVGSPGFIAPERLRGERGGPESDLWSLAATLYAAVEGRAPYVGTSPLSILREALTRPPDPPMRAGHLGPVLMAMMAREPYQRPGAQAAEQLLRRVAEGGQALAPPPAKRSNRVPILVGGGIVAVAAAAVAVVALMPGDKPNRPPKVSGAAHPTQTTEKPTPTPTPSKAEEARFHAPVNLCRTLTAKQIAALVPGAPQGKRDGNSCEWTLRGIGLSIQSLDVDEAPDPWSAELDPAKEEYVNKSNALSQGAKITWQWPEIGLKKGITQPRTHFKDLKGIGDEAFTYDLVNPKGQAEHVTVVFRVSNVNIEIDYVNVNRIGKGDTLSQGARGAARWVADRLNRSTE
;
A
#
# COMPACT_ATOMS: atom_id res chain seq x y z
N MET A 1 -10.39 -18.58 29.48
CA MET A 1 -10.41 -17.62 30.59
C MET A 1 -10.71 -16.26 29.99
N VAL A 2 -11.92 -15.74 30.25
CA VAL A 2 -12.36 -14.41 29.75
C VAL A 2 -11.75 -13.38 30.70
N THR A 3 -10.79 -12.61 30.23
CA THR A 3 -10.23 -11.49 30.99
C THR A 3 -11.24 -10.35 30.98
N CYS A 4 -11.89 -10.09 32.11
CA CYS A 4 -12.67 -8.87 32.32
C CYS A 4 -11.72 -7.67 32.18
N VAL A 5 -11.95 -6.83 31.18
CA VAL A 5 -11.32 -5.50 31.10
C VAL A 5 -12.06 -4.60 32.08
N PRO A 6 -11.39 -4.02 33.10
CA PRO A 6 -12.05 -3.12 34.03
C PRO A 6 -12.43 -1.82 33.32
N GLY A 7 -13.71 -1.45 33.30
CA GLY A 7 -14.14 -0.11 32.96
C GLY A 7 -15.44 0.10 32.18
N LEU A 8 -16.07 -0.94 31.62
CA LEU A 8 -17.29 -0.77 30.81
C LEU A 8 -18.47 -1.64 31.25
N GLY A 9 -18.39 -2.35 32.39
CA GLY A 9 -19.38 -3.35 32.82
C GLY A 9 -20.80 -2.84 33.16
N ASP A 10 -21.03 -1.52 33.19
CA ASP A 10 -22.34 -0.90 33.40
C ASP A 10 -22.62 0.26 32.44
N THR A 11 -21.89 0.31 31.31
CA THR A 11 -22.05 1.42 30.36
C THR A 11 -23.21 1.10 29.41
N THR A 12 -24.16 2.03 29.34
CA THR A 12 -25.26 1.98 28.36
C THR A 12 -24.97 2.98 27.24
N ILE A 13 -24.85 2.51 26.00
CA ILE A 13 -24.59 3.32 24.82
C ILE A 13 -25.93 3.88 24.31
N ALA A 14 -25.99 5.19 24.07
CA ALA A 14 -27.18 5.93 23.63
C ALA A 14 -28.43 5.69 24.50
N GLY A 15 -28.24 5.39 25.81
CA GLY A 15 -29.33 5.11 26.72
C GLY A 15 -30.17 3.88 26.36
N ARG A 16 -29.68 2.99 25.47
CA ARG A 16 -30.42 1.86 24.92
C ARG A 16 -29.64 0.55 24.93
N TYR A 17 -28.37 0.57 24.63
CA TYR A 17 -27.57 -0.64 24.44
C TYR A 17 -26.68 -0.87 25.65
N ARG A 18 -27.07 -1.76 26.56
CA ARG A 18 -26.25 -2.11 27.72
C ARG A 18 -25.15 -3.08 27.35
N VAL A 19 -23.90 -2.64 27.49
CA VAL A 19 -22.69 -3.42 27.18
C VAL A 19 -22.54 -4.55 28.21
N LEU A 20 -22.27 -5.77 27.72
CA LEU A 20 -22.12 -6.95 28.59
C LEU A 20 -20.64 -7.35 28.70
N HIS A 21 -19.97 -7.70 27.59
CA HIS A 21 -18.56 -8.03 27.55
C HIS A 21 -17.99 -7.93 26.13
N ALA A 22 -16.67 -7.89 26.00
CA ALA A 22 -16.01 -7.89 24.72
C ALA A 22 -16.09 -9.28 24.05
N LEU A 23 -16.48 -9.31 22.78
CA LEU A 23 -16.43 -10.49 21.90
C LEU A 23 -15.08 -10.63 21.20
N GLY A 24 -14.42 -9.51 20.88
CA GLY A 24 -13.13 -9.48 20.24
C GLY A 24 -12.55 -8.08 20.19
N GLN A 25 -11.21 -8.00 20.10
CA GLN A 25 -10.47 -6.75 19.97
C GLN A 25 -9.51 -6.84 18.80
N GLY A 26 -9.41 -5.78 18.00
CA GLY A 26 -8.52 -5.68 16.86
C GLY A 26 -8.00 -4.25 16.65
N GLY A 27 -7.17 -4.05 15.62
CA GLY A 27 -6.57 -2.75 15.34
C GLY A 27 -7.56 -1.64 14.97
N MET A 28 -8.79 -2.00 14.60
CA MET A 28 -9.86 -1.05 14.21
C MET A 28 -10.86 -0.79 15.32
N GLY A 29 -10.74 -1.44 16.48
CA GLY A 29 -11.67 -1.28 17.61
C GLY A 29 -11.99 -2.57 18.33
N THR A 30 -13.00 -2.49 19.18
CA THR A 30 -13.50 -3.61 19.98
C THR A 30 -14.92 -3.95 19.56
N ILE A 31 -15.23 -5.24 19.47
CA ILE A 31 -16.59 -5.73 19.27
C ILE A 31 -17.11 -6.18 20.63
N TRP A 32 -18.24 -5.63 21.02
CA TRP A 32 -18.90 -5.87 22.29
C TRP A 32 -20.18 -6.68 22.12
N LEU A 33 -20.45 -7.62 23.00
CA LEU A 33 -21.81 -8.13 23.22
C LEU A 33 -22.59 -7.08 24.01
N ALA A 34 -23.77 -6.75 23.55
CA ALA A 34 -24.68 -5.86 24.27
C ALA A 34 -26.11 -6.35 24.23
N HIS A 35 -26.92 -5.82 25.13
CA HIS A 35 -28.37 -6.04 25.20
C HIS A 35 -29.08 -4.77 24.73
N ASP A 36 -29.92 -4.88 23.70
CA ASP A 36 -30.82 -3.82 23.24
C ASP A 36 -32.03 -3.82 24.17
N GLU A 37 -32.08 -2.93 25.14
CA GLU A 37 -33.10 -2.87 26.16
C GLU A 37 -34.49 -2.49 25.62
N LEU A 38 -34.54 -1.84 24.44
CA LEU A 38 -35.81 -1.48 23.81
C LEU A 38 -36.48 -2.67 23.11
N LEU A 39 -35.67 -3.52 22.44
CA LEU A 39 -36.17 -4.65 21.67
C LEU A 39 -35.97 -6.01 22.36
N ASP A 40 -35.46 -6.02 23.59
CA ASP A 40 -35.16 -7.19 24.42
C ASP A 40 -34.38 -8.28 23.65
N ARG A 41 -33.26 -7.91 23.05
CA ARG A 41 -32.44 -8.84 22.26
C ARG A 41 -30.95 -8.57 22.43
N GLN A 42 -30.15 -9.61 22.20
CA GLN A 42 -28.69 -9.46 22.12
C GLN A 42 -28.27 -8.95 20.74
N VAL A 43 -27.29 -8.06 20.74
CA VAL A 43 -26.68 -7.47 19.56
C VAL A 43 -25.16 -7.46 19.70
N ALA A 44 -24.44 -7.40 18.58
CA ALA A 44 -23.02 -7.06 18.56
C ALA A 44 -22.86 -5.56 18.30
N ILE A 45 -21.95 -4.91 19.01
CA ILE A 45 -21.66 -3.49 18.80
C ILE A 45 -20.17 -3.33 18.54
N LYS A 46 -19.82 -2.73 17.43
CA LYS A 46 -18.44 -2.39 17.06
C LYS A 46 -18.15 -0.95 17.45
N GLU A 47 -17.21 -0.76 18.38
CA GLU A 47 -16.58 0.52 18.67
C GLU A 47 -15.52 0.78 17.61
N VAL A 48 -15.62 1.89 16.88
CA VAL A 48 -14.61 2.25 15.88
C VAL A 48 -13.63 3.27 16.48
N LEU A 49 -12.35 2.90 16.53
CA LEU A 49 -11.31 3.77 17.07
C LEU A 49 -10.79 4.70 15.98
N LEU A 50 -10.96 6.00 16.18
CA LEU A 50 -10.34 7.02 15.35
C LEU A 50 -8.89 7.26 15.80
N PRO A 51 -7.91 7.46 14.87
CA PRO A 51 -6.53 7.72 15.23
C PRO A 51 -6.39 8.89 16.20
N GLN A 52 -5.58 8.71 17.25
CA GLN A 52 -5.37 9.75 18.26
C GLN A 52 -4.52 10.92 17.73
N SER A 53 -3.83 10.73 16.61
CA SER A 53 -2.98 11.74 15.97
C SER A 53 -3.76 12.81 15.19
N LEU A 54 -5.08 12.63 15.00
CA LEU A 54 -5.92 13.58 14.29
C LEU A 54 -6.18 14.82 15.16
N ASP A 55 -6.07 16.00 14.56
CA ASP A 55 -6.58 17.22 15.16
C ASP A 55 -8.12 17.22 15.22
N ALA A 56 -8.72 18.23 15.85
CA ALA A 56 -10.17 18.27 16.06
C ALA A 56 -10.97 18.33 14.75
N ALA A 57 -10.46 19.04 13.73
CA ALA A 57 -11.14 19.17 12.43
C ALA A 57 -11.07 17.84 11.65
N ALA A 58 -9.88 17.26 11.52
CA ALA A 58 -9.67 15.96 10.86
C ALA A 58 -10.43 14.84 11.58
N ARG A 59 -10.49 14.87 12.92
CA ARG A 59 -11.28 13.90 13.70
C ARG A 59 -12.78 14.01 13.41
N SER A 60 -13.32 15.23 13.31
CA SER A 60 -14.73 15.48 12.96
C SER A 60 -15.04 14.98 11.55
N GLU A 61 -14.16 15.24 10.58
CA GLU A 61 -14.30 14.78 9.21
C GLU A 61 -14.26 13.23 9.15
N ALA A 62 -13.31 12.62 9.83
CA ALA A 62 -13.16 11.17 9.94
C ALA A 62 -14.42 10.52 10.54
N LEU A 63 -14.97 11.08 11.62
CA LEU A 63 -16.21 10.64 12.23
C LEU A 63 -17.38 10.69 11.24
N GLN A 64 -17.56 11.84 10.56
CA GLN A 64 -18.63 12.00 9.58
C GLN A 64 -18.50 11.03 8.39
N ARG A 65 -17.28 10.76 7.93
CA ARG A 65 -17.02 9.79 6.86
C ARG A 65 -17.40 8.38 7.31
N THR A 66 -16.91 7.95 8.47
CA THR A 66 -17.22 6.63 9.06
C THR A 66 -18.73 6.44 9.23
N MET A 67 -19.42 7.45 9.73
CA MET A 67 -20.89 7.41 9.89
C MET A 67 -21.60 7.27 8.55
N ARG A 68 -21.19 8.00 7.50
CA ARG A 68 -21.77 7.90 6.14
C ARG A 68 -21.56 6.52 5.53
N GLU A 69 -20.36 5.95 5.66
CA GLU A 69 -20.05 4.61 5.16
C GLU A 69 -20.85 3.53 5.88
N ALA A 70 -20.95 3.63 7.22
CA ALA A 70 -21.76 2.72 8.01
C ALA A 70 -23.25 2.82 7.65
N MET A 71 -23.79 4.03 7.46
CA MET A 71 -25.18 4.24 7.03
C MET A 71 -25.42 3.68 5.61
N ALA A 72 -24.46 3.79 4.70
CA ALA A 72 -24.57 3.18 3.37
C ALA A 72 -24.59 1.66 3.47
N ALA A 73 -23.69 1.06 4.25
CA ALA A 73 -23.65 -0.38 4.49
C ALA A 73 -24.92 -0.89 5.18
N ALA A 74 -25.53 -0.09 6.08
CA ALA A 74 -26.79 -0.41 6.75
C ALA A 74 -28.00 -0.54 5.78
N GLN A 75 -27.91 -0.01 4.56
CA GLN A 75 -28.93 -0.17 3.53
C GLN A 75 -28.86 -1.50 2.79
N LEU A 76 -27.76 -2.25 2.94
CA LEU A 76 -27.62 -3.56 2.33
C LEU A 76 -28.56 -4.57 3.00
N ARG A 77 -29.26 -5.35 2.20
CA ARG A 77 -30.11 -6.44 2.65
C ARG A 77 -29.79 -7.68 1.83
N HIS A 78 -29.05 -8.60 2.43
CA HIS A 78 -28.64 -9.84 1.77
C HIS A 78 -28.28 -10.89 2.84
N PRO A 79 -28.65 -12.17 2.71
CA PRO A 79 -28.37 -13.19 3.73
C PRO A 79 -26.88 -13.44 3.97
N GLY A 80 -26.03 -13.15 2.98
CA GLY A 80 -24.57 -13.22 3.04
C GLY A 80 -23.89 -11.92 3.49
N ILE A 81 -24.63 -10.90 3.92
CA ILE A 81 -24.08 -9.62 4.42
C ILE A 81 -24.57 -9.40 5.85
N ILE A 82 -23.67 -9.00 6.74
CA ILE A 82 -24.00 -8.66 8.13
C ILE A 82 -25.09 -7.60 8.17
N THR A 83 -26.14 -7.83 8.97
CA THR A 83 -27.22 -6.86 9.15
C THR A 83 -26.79 -5.79 10.15
N ILE A 84 -26.72 -4.54 9.72
CA ILE A 84 -26.53 -3.38 10.60
C ILE A 84 -27.90 -2.91 11.06
N HIS A 85 -28.09 -2.82 12.39
CA HIS A 85 -29.32 -2.40 13.01
C HIS A 85 -29.37 -0.91 13.31
N ASP A 86 -28.22 -0.33 13.70
CA ASP A 86 -28.13 1.08 14.07
C ASP A 86 -26.69 1.60 13.88
N VAL A 87 -26.54 2.92 13.73
CA VAL A 87 -25.24 3.60 13.64
C VAL A 87 -25.30 4.84 14.52
N LEU A 88 -24.48 4.88 15.55
CA LEU A 88 -24.54 5.87 16.62
C LEU A 88 -23.21 6.63 16.72
N SER A 89 -23.28 7.84 17.27
CA SER A 89 -22.10 8.59 17.69
C SER A 89 -22.27 9.00 19.15
N GLU A 90 -21.36 8.55 20.00
CA GLU A 90 -21.35 8.90 21.42
C GLU A 90 -19.91 9.20 21.85
N ASP A 91 -19.72 10.28 22.61
CA ASP A 91 -18.40 10.80 23.02
C ASP A 91 -17.40 11.00 21.87
N GLY A 92 -17.91 11.39 20.69
CA GLY A 92 -17.09 11.60 19.49
C GLY A 92 -16.52 10.31 18.90
N ARG A 93 -17.12 9.14 19.22
CA ARG A 93 -16.77 7.82 18.68
C ARG A 93 -17.94 7.24 17.91
N PRO A 94 -17.70 6.62 16.75
CA PRO A 94 -18.74 5.88 16.03
C PRO A 94 -18.93 4.49 16.63
N TRP A 95 -20.19 4.11 16.78
CA TRP A 95 -20.64 2.81 17.26
C TRP A 95 -21.58 2.19 16.24
N ILE A 96 -21.34 0.95 15.86
CA ILE A 96 -22.12 0.26 14.83
C ILE A 96 -22.79 -0.94 15.49
N VAL A 97 -24.11 -0.89 15.58
CA VAL A 97 -24.94 -1.97 16.14
C VAL A 97 -25.32 -2.93 15.02
N MET A 98 -25.05 -4.22 15.21
CA MET A 98 -25.27 -5.24 14.19
C MET A 98 -25.85 -6.52 14.77
N GLU A 99 -26.32 -7.41 13.90
CA GLU A 99 -26.76 -8.74 14.33
C GLU A 99 -25.65 -9.50 15.04
N LEU A 100 -25.99 -10.21 16.10
CA LEU A 100 -25.06 -11.10 16.78
C LEU A 100 -24.96 -12.42 16.01
N LEU A 101 -23.83 -12.68 15.40
CA LEU A 101 -23.56 -13.94 14.73
C LEU A 101 -23.04 -15.00 15.71
N LYS A 102 -23.52 -16.24 15.58
CA LYS A 102 -23.00 -17.40 16.28
C LYS A 102 -22.24 -18.29 15.30
N GLY A 103 -21.03 -18.70 15.66
CA GLY A 103 -20.16 -19.46 14.80
C GLY A 103 -18.71 -18.99 14.90
N ARG A 104 -17.97 -19.03 13.79
CA ARG A 104 -16.54 -18.64 13.74
C ARG A 104 -16.18 -18.03 12.39
N ASP A 105 -15.13 -17.23 12.36
CA ASP A 105 -14.59 -16.72 11.11
C ASP A 105 -13.80 -17.81 10.34
N LEU A 106 -13.59 -17.59 9.04
CA LEU A 106 -12.87 -18.52 8.16
C LEU A 106 -11.40 -18.71 8.61
N LYS A 107 -10.75 -17.67 9.17
CA LYS A 107 -9.39 -17.77 9.69
C LYS A 107 -9.32 -18.80 10.83
N GLN A 108 -10.26 -18.73 11.76
CA GLN A 108 -10.39 -19.70 12.86
C GLN A 108 -10.72 -21.10 12.34
N ALA A 109 -11.64 -21.20 11.36
CA ALA A 109 -12.01 -22.47 10.77
C ALA A 109 -10.81 -23.18 10.13
N VAL A 110 -10.04 -22.45 9.29
CA VAL A 110 -8.83 -22.99 8.66
C VAL A 110 -7.73 -23.32 9.68
N ALA A 111 -7.57 -22.51 10.71
CA ALA A 111 -6.60 -22.79 11.78
C ALA A 111 -6.92 -24.06 12.57
N THR A 112 -8.20 -24.38 12.76
CA THR A 112 -8.66 -25.55 13.52
C THR A 112 -8.78 -26.81 12.69
N GLU A 113 -9.29 -26.70 11.46
CA GLU A 113 -9.58 -27.84 10.58
C GLU A 113 -8.44 -28.17 9.63
N GLY A 114 -7.49 -27.24 9.47
CA GLY A 114 -6.48 -27.28 8.40
C GLY A 114 -7.00 -26.75 7.06
N PRO A 115 -6.17 -26.85 6.01
CA PRO A 115 -6.53 -26.45 4.65
C PRO A 115 -7.77 -27.19 4.12
N TRP A 116 -8.65 -26.45 3.43
CA TRP A 116 -9.89 -26.99 2.89
C TRP A 116 -9.73 -27.64 1.51
N ALA A 117 -10.67 -28.56 1.20
CA ALA A 117 -10.80 -29.08 -0.16
C ALA A 117 -11.18 -27.96 -1.15
N PRO A 118 -10.68 -28.00 -2.40
CA PRO A 118 -10.95 -27.00 -3.42
C PRO A 118 -12.44 -26.75 -3.68
N GLU A 119 -13.24 -27.82 -3.68
CA GLU A 119 -14.69 -27.76 -3.93
C GLU A 119 -15.41 -27.00 -2.82
N ARG A 120 -15.03 -27.24 -1.56
CA ARG A 120 -15.58 -26.56 -0.39
C ARG A 120 -15.20 -25.05 -0.41
N ALA A 121 -13.97 -24.74 -0.78
CA ALA A 121 -13.53 -23.37 -0.91
C ALA A 121 -14.24 -22.64 -2.07
N ALA A 122 -14.49 -23.34 -3.18
CA ALA A 122 -15.23 -22.80 -4.30
C ALA A 122 -16.70 -22.52 -3.96
N ASP A 123 -17.38 -23.40 -3.21
CA ASP A 123 -18.75 -23.15 -2.71
C ASP A 123 -18.79 -21.92 -1.78
N LEU A 124 -17.83 -21.81 -0.86
CA LEU A 124 -17.67 -20.60 -0.05
C LEU A 124 -17.50 -19.36 -0.94
N GLY A 125 -16.66 -19.45 -1.96
CA GLY A 125 -16.40 -18.38 -2.90
C GLY A 125 -17.64 -17.91 -3.63
N LEU A 126 -18.52 -18.82 -4.02
CA LEU A 126 -19.82 -18.49 -4.65
C LEU A 126 -20.71 -17.67 -3.72
N ARG A 127 -20.82 -18.08 -2.45
CA ARG A 127 -21.65 -17.37 -1.46
C ARG A 127 -21.12 -15.97 -1.12
N VAL A 128 -19.79 -15.83 -1.01
CA VAL A 128 -19.16 -14.53 -0.78
C VAL A 128 -19.29 -13.65 -2.01
N LEU A 129 -19.11 -14.20 -3.23
CA LEU A 129 -19.27 -13.46 -4.48
C LEU A 129 -20.69 -12.93 -4.68
N ASP A 130 -21.71 -13.73 -4.30
CA ASP A 130 -23.12 -13.32 -4.32
C ASP A 130 -23.36 -12.10 -3.40
N ALA A 131 -22.80 -12.13 -2.17
CA ALA A 131 -22.84 -11.01 -1.25
C ALA A 131 -22.13 -9.76 -1.80
N LEU A 132 -20.95 -9.92 -2.40
CA LEU A 132 -20.21 -8.83 -3.04
C LEU A 132 -20.99 -8.23 -4.21
N ASN A 133 -21.60 -9.06 -5.08
CA ASN A 133 -22.40 -8.60 -6.20
C ASN A 133 -23.61 -7.78 -5.74
N ALA A 134 -24.27 -8.19 -4.63
CA ALA A 134 -25.38 -7.45 -4.05
C ALA A 134 -24.94 -6.06 -3.54
N ALA A 135 -23.75 -5.93 -2.96
CA ALA A 135 -23.18 -4.66 -2.53
C ALA A 135 -22.76 -3.79 -3.73
N HIS A 136 -22.06 -4.37 -4.71
CA HIS A 136 -21.57 -3.69 -5.90
C HIS A 136 -22.73 -3.12 -6.75
N ALA A 137 -23.86 -3.83 -6.84
CA ALA A 137 -25.08 -3.34 -7.50
C ALA A 137 -25.61 -2.04 -6.87
N ARG A 138 -25.21 -1.71 -5.64
CA ARG A 138 -25.55 -0.46 -4.93
C ARG A 138 -24.39 0.53 -4.86
N GLY A 139 -23.30 0.27 -5.62
CA GLY A 139 -22.12 1.11 -5.64
C GLY A 139 -21.24 1.01 -4.38
N ILE A 140 -21.47 -0.02 -3.53
CA ILE A 140 -20.74 -0.23 -2.28
C ILE A 140 -19.70 -1.32 -2.51
N GLN A 141 -18.43 -1.03 -2.25
CA GLN A 141 -17.32 -1.98 -2.26
C GLN A 141 -17.00 -2.41 -0.83
N HIS A 142 -16.57 -3.67 -0.68
CA HIS A 142 -16.19 -4.17 0.65
C HIS A 142 -14.81 -3.67 1.09
N ARG A 143 -13.85 -3.66 0.19
CA ARG A 143 -12.48 -3.14 0.37
C ARG A 143 -11.58 -3.89 1.37
N ASP A 144 -12.10 -4.85 2.14
CA ASP A 144 -11.35 -5.60 3.16
C ASP A 144 -11.77 -7.07 3.22
N VAL A 145 -11.96 -7.72 2.06
CA VAL A 145 -12.27 -9.16 2.01
C VAL A 145 -11.03 -9.95 2.44
N LYS A 146 -11.17 -10.71 3.53
CA LYS A 146 -10.12 -11.56 4.10
C LYS A 146 -10.73 -12.65 4.98
N PRO A 147 -10.01 -13.73 5.33
CA PRO A 147 -10.57 -14.82 6.13
C PRO A 147 -11.20 -14.41 7.45
N ALA A 148 -10.69 -13.38 8.13
CA ALA A 148 -11.24 -12.88 9.39
C ALA A 148 -12.59 -12.15 9.22
N ASN A 149 -12.93 -11.71 8.01
CA ASN A 149 -14.16 -10.98 7.69
C ASN A 149 -15.21 -11.87 6.98
N VAL A 150 -14.92 -13.16 6.80
CA VAL A 150 -15.87 -14.17 6.30
C VAL A 150 -16.29 -15.05 7.46
N PHE A 151 -17.53 -14.88 7.92
CA PHE A 151 -18.06 -15.56 9.08
C PHE A 151 -18.93 -16.77 8.69
N LEU A 152 -18.66 -17.90 9.31
CA LEU A 152 -19.37 -19.17 9.12
C LEU A 152 -20.29 -19.36 10.31
N THR A 153 -21.57 -19.22 10.10
CA THR A 153 -22.56 -19.31 11.18
C THR A 153 -22.94 -20.77 11.49
N ASP A 154 -23.38 -21.01 12.72
CA ASP A 154 -23.80 -22.34 13.16
C ASP A 154 -25.06 -22.85 12.42
N ASP A 155 -25.87 -21.93 11.86
CA ASP A 155 -27.04 -22.22 11.01
C ASP A 155 -26.66 -22.43 9.51
N GLY A 156 -25.34 -22.43 9.17
CA GLY A 156 -24.84 -22.75 7.85
C GLY A 156 -24.81 -21.56 6.86
N ARG A 157 -25.07 -20.32 7.31
CA ARG A 157 -24.87 -19.13 6.48
C ARG A 157 -23.36 -18.81 6.37
N VAL A 158 -22.99 -18.19 5.26
CA VAL A 158 -21.71 -17.50 5.08
C VAL A 158 -22.00 -16.01 5.06
N VAL A 159 -21.47 -15.28 6.02
CA VAL A 159 -21.77 -13.86 6.22
C VAL A 159 -20.50 -13.03 6.10
N LEU A 160 -20.50 -12.08 5.18
CA LEU A 160 -19.43 -11.10 5.01
C LEU A 160 -19.63 -9.95 5.99
N THR A 161 -18.63 -9.73 6.85
CA THR A 161 -18.64 -8.72 7.91
C THR A 161 -17.67 -7.59 7.59
N ASP A 162 -17.77 -6.47 8.30
CA ASP A 162 -16.79 -5.37 8.24
C ASP A 162 -16.63 -4.72 6.85
N PHE A 163 -17.75 -4.42 6.18
CA PHE A 163 -17.75 -3.59 4.98
C PHE A 163 -17.07 -2.26 5.26
N GLY A 164 -15.91 -2.03 4.69
CA GLY A 164 -15.09 -0.81 4.60
C GLY A 164 -15.23 0.34 5.63
N ILE A 165 -16.07 0.15 6.64
CA ILE A 165 -16.59 1.14 7.60
C ILE A 165 -15.49 1.80 8.47
N ALA A 166 -14.31 1.22 8.52
CA ALA A 166 -13.23 1.70 9.40
C ALA A 166 -11.98 2.17 8.66
N ARG A 167 -12.01 2.25 7.33
CA ARG A 167 -10.87 2.78 6.58
C ARG A 167 -11.03 4.29 6.41
N LEU A 168 -10.43 5.02 7.34
CA LEU A 168 -10.33 6.48 7.33
C LEU A 168 -9.50 7.03 6.16
N GLU A 169 -8.89 6.15 5.35
CA GLU A 169 -8.04 6.53 4.23
C GLU A 169 -8.30 5.58 3.05
N ASP A 170 -8.65 6.15 1.90
CA ASP A 170 -8.77 5.46 0.61
C ASP A 170 -7.41 4.94 0.10
N GLU A 171 -6.35 5.13 0.87
CA GLU A 171 -5.00 4.70 0.59
C GLU A 171 -4.62 3.55 1.52
N ALA A 172 -3.88 2.58 1.02
CA ALA A 172 -3.11 1.66 1.84
C ALA A 172 -2.06 2.50 2.56
N THR A 173 -2.48 3.25 3.58
CA THR A 173 -1.61 4.18 4.25
C THR A 173 -0.68 3.36 5.11
N ILE A 174 0.54 3.30 4.65
CA ILE A 174 1.66 3.26 5.56
C ILE A 174 1.45 4.49 6.42
N THR A 175 0.86 4.32 7.60
CA THR A 175 0.71 5.43 8.54
C THR A 175 2.07 6.10 8.66
N ALA A 176 2.11 7.42 8.92
CA ALA A 176 3.36 8.16 9.15
C ALA A 176 4.29 7.50 10.19
N SER A 177 3.81 6.48 10.89
CA SER A 177 4.52 5.62 11.83
C SER A 177 5.06 4.30 11.20
N GLY A 178 4.93 4.07 9.90
CA GLY A 178 5.34 2.80 9.28
C GLY A 178 4.46 1.59 9.68
N LEU A 179 3.41 1.80 10.47
CA LEU A 179 2.45 0.77 10.84
C LEU A 179 1.39 0.66 9.75
N LEU A 180 1.49 -0.41 8.99
CA LEU A 180 0.44 -0.79 8.06
C LEU A 180 -0.75 -1.32 8.86
N VAL A 181 -1.84 -0.58 8.89
CA VAL A 181 -3.11 -1.05 9.45
C VAL A 181 -3.77 -1.94 8.41
N GLY A 182 -3.76 -3.26 8.62
CA GLY A 182 -4.43 -4.22 7.76
C GLY A 182 -3.69 -5.54 7.60
N SER A 183 -4.24 -6.41 6.77
CA SER A 183 -3.64 -7.70 6.38
C SER A 183 -3.12 -7.57 4.94
N PRO A 184 -1.87 -7.17 4.71
CA PRO A 184 -1.37 -6.74 3.39
C PRO A 184 -1.47 -7.81 2.31
N GLY A 185 -1.39 -9.09 2.67
CA GLY A 185 -1.50 -10.21 1.73
C GLY A 185 -2.89 -10.41 1.08
N PHE A 186 -3.89 -9.59 1.44
CA PHE A 186 -5.26 -9.64 0.91
C PHE A 186 -5.68 -8.33 0.20
N ILE A 187 -4.77 -7.38 0.03
CA ILE A 187 -5.04 -6.09 -0.63
C ILE A 187 -4.63 -6.17 -2.10
N ALA A 188 -5.52 -5.80 -3.00
CA ALA A 188 -5.27 -5.81 -4.44
C ALA A 188 -4.14 -4.82 -4.83
N PRO A 189 -3.28 -5.16 -5.82
CA PRO A 189 -2.12 -4.36 -6.20
C PRO A 189 -2.44 -2.90 -6.56
N GLU A 190 -3.52 -2.66 -7.29
CA GLU A 190 -3.96 -1.31 -7.66
C GLU A 190 -4.28 -0.44 -6.43
N ARG A 191 -4.81 -1.06 -5.38
CA ARG A 191 -5.09 -0.34 -4.13
C ARG A 191 -3.82 -0.06 -3.33
N LEU A 192 -2.81 -0.92 -3.45
CA LEU A 192 -1.48 -0.67 -2.88
C LEU A 192 -0.74 0.46 -3.60
N ARG A 193 -1.07 0.72 -4.88
CA ARG A 193 -0.57 1.87 -5.65
C ARG A 193 -1.34 3.17 -5.35
N GLY A 194 -2.29 3.18 -4.41
CA GLY A 194 -3.13 4.36 -4.13
C GLY A 194 -4.27 4.59 -5.11
N GLU A 195 -4.54 3.65 -6.01
CA GLU A 195 -5.68 3.73 -6.93
C GLU A 195 -6.98 3.42 -6.18
N ARG A 196 -8.09 4.04 -6.61
CA ARG A 196 -9.39 3.87 -5.94
C ARG A 196 -9.91 2.43 -5.91
N GLY A 197 -9.41 1.57 -6.79
CA GLY A 197 -9.93 0.22 -6.95
C GLY A 197 -11.42 0.18 -7.36
N GLY A 198 -11.88 -1.02 -7.71
CA GLY A 198 -13.24 -1.28 -8.15
C GLY A 198 -13.76 -2.61 -7.61
N PRO A 199 -14.89 -3.12 -8.12
CA PRO A 199 -15.35 -4.48 -7.88
C PRO A 199 -14.28 -5.53 -8.13
N GLU A 200 -13.37 -5.27 -9.06
CA GLU A 200 -12.24 -6.12 -9.42
C GLU A 200 -11.23 -6.27 -8.26
N SER A 201 -11.11 -5.25 -7.41
CA SER A 201 -10.27 -5.31 -6.21
C SER A 201 -10.85 -6.26 -5.15
N ASP A 202 -12.17 -6.27 -4.98
CA ASP A 202 -12.83 -7.20 -4.07
C ASP A 202 -12.76 -8.65 -4.61
N LEU A 203 -12.81 -8.85 -5.94
CA LEU A 203 -12.59 -10.16 -6.58
C LEU A 203 -11.18 -10.69 -6.33
N TRP A 204 -10.17 -9.83 -6.43
CA TRP A 204 -8.79 -10.19 -6.10
C TRP A 204 -8.68 -10.61 -4.62
N SER A 205 -9.26 -9.83 -3.72
CA SER A 205 -9.25 -10.10 -2.28
C SER A 205 -10.03 -11.37 -1.92
N LEU A 206 -11.13 -11.67 -2.62
CA LEU A 206 -11.84 -12.94 -2.52
C LEU A 206 -10.93 -14.10 -2.94
N ALA A 207 -10.26 -14.01 -4.09
CA ALA A 207 -9.35 -15.07 -4.53
C ALA A 207 -8.21 -15.30 -3.54
N ALA A 208 -7.62 -14.24 -2.99
CA ALA A 208 -6.61 -14.33 -1.93
C ALA A 208 -7.15 -15.00 -0.66
N THR A 209 -8.41 -14.76 -0.33
CA THR A 209 -9.12 -15.39 0.79
C THR A 209 -9.32 -16.89 0.55
N LEU A 210 -9.75 -17.29 -0.65
CA LEU A 210 -9.91 -18.69 -1.04
C LEU A 210 -8.55 -19.40 -1.13
N TYR A 211 -7.52 -18.71 -1.63
CA TYR A 211 -6.14 -19.19 -1.60
C TYR A 211 -5.72 -19.55 -0.17
N ALA A 212 -5.97 -18.64 0.78
CA ALA A 212 -5.64 -18.91 2.18
C ALA A 212 -6.45 -20.08 2.77
N ALA A 213 -7.68 -20.29 2.32
CA ALA A 213 -8.51 -21.42 2.77
C ALA A 213 -7.95 -22.76 2.30
N VAL A 214 -7.43 -22.87 1.07
CA VAL A 214 -6.93 -24.13 0.51
C VAL A 214 -5.45 -24.38 0.78
N GLU A 215 -4.63 -23.35 0.94
CA GLU A 215 -3.20 -23.47 1.22
C GLU A 215 -2.85 -23.39 2.71
N GLY A 216 -3.76 -22.87 3.56
CA GLY A 216 -3.51 -22.59 4.98
C GLY A 216 -2.62 -21.37 5.22
N ARG A 217 -2.27 -20.62 4.18
CA ARG A 217 -1.44 -19.41 4.22
C ARG A 217 -1.91 -18.39 3.20
N ALA A 218 -1.61 -17.12 3.43
CA ALA A 218 -1.87 -16.07 2.44
C ALA A 218 -1.05 -16.26 1.15
N PRO A 219 -1.49 -15.70 0.00
CA PRO A 219 -0.74 -15.80 -1.27
C PRO A 219 0.63 -15.13 -1.24
N TYR A 220 0.81 -14.15 -0.37
CA TYR A 220 2.08 -13.49 -0.10
C TYR A 220 2.43 -13.62 1.36
N VAL A 221 3.65 -14.07 1.65
CA VAL A 221 4.18 -14.28 3.00
C VAL A 221 5.53 -13.60 3.10
N GLY A 222 5.73 -12.80 4.12
CA GLY A 222 6.99 -12.07 4.33
C GLY A 222 7.29 -11.88 5.81
N THR A 223 8.51 -11.49 6.12
CA THR A 223 8.99 -11.25 7.50
C THR A 223 8.46 -9.95 8.10
N SER A 224 7.94 -9.05 7.25
CA SER A 224 7.34 -7.79 7.67
C SER A 224 6.12 -7.45 6.79
N PRO A 225 5.18 -6.62 7.27
CA PRO A 225 4.07 -6.13 6.46
C PRO A 225 4.54 -5.44 5.16
N LEU A 226 5.64 -4.71 5.21
CA LEU A 226 6.21 -4.00 4.07
C LEU A 226 6.76 -4.97 3.02
N SER A 227 7.44 -6.07 3.44
CA SER A 227 7.90 -7.10 2.50
C SER A 227 6.74 -7.79 1.78
N ILE A 228 5.61 -8.03 2.48
CA ILE A 228 4.40 -8.60 1.87
C ILE A 228 3.81 -7.64 0.83
N LEU A 229 3.78 -6.33 1.14
CA LEU A 229 3.33 -5.30 0.20
C LEU A 229 4.16 -5.27 -1.07
N ARG A 230 5.50 -5.21 -0.89
CA ARG A 230 6.42 -5.24 -2.02
C ARG A 230 6.20 -6.46 -2.90
N GLU A 231 6.08 -7.63 -2.31
CA GLU A 231 5.82 -8.85 -3.08
C GLU A 231 4.50 -8.78 -3.85
N ALA A 232 3.43 -8.27 -3.24
CA ALA A 232 2.15 -8.12 -3.91
C ALA A 232 2.20 -7.10 -5.07
N LEU A 233 3.06 -6.09 -4.98
CA LEU A 233 3.27 -5.09 -6.03
C LEU A 233 4.18 -5.60 -7.17
N THR A 234 5.19 -6.42 -6.87
CA THR A 234 6.27 -6.71 -7.81
C THR A 234 6.18 -8.07 -8.47
N ARG A 235 5.56 -9.07 -7.84
CA ARG A 235 5.47 -10.43 -8.38
C ARG A 235 4.06 -11.02 -8.33
N PRO A 236 3.71 -11.98 -9.20
CA PRO A 236 2.48 -12.73 -9.05
C PRO A 236 2.50 -13.56 -7.76
N PRO A 237 1.32 -13.96 -7.23
CA PRO A 237 1.25 -14.86 -6.09
C PRO A 237 1.89 -16.20 -6.42
N ASP A 238 2.42 -16.90 -5.40
CA ASP A 238 2.94 -18.25 -5.57
C ASP A 238 1.84 -19.16 -6.12
N PRO A 239 2.14 -20.06 -7.08
CA PRO A 239 1.17 -21.04 -7.53
C PRO A 239 0.67 -21.89 -6.37
N PRO A 240 -0.67 -22.05 -6.20
CA PRO A 240 -1.21 -22.84 -5.12
C PRO A 240 -0.93 -24.33 -5.39
N MET A 241 -0.49 -25.06 -4.37
CA MET A 241 -0.10 -26.47 -4.47
C MET A 241 -1.25 -27.44 -4.13
N ARG A 242 -2.23 -26.98 -3.35
CA ARG A 242 -3.35 -27.79 -2.85
C ARG A 242 -4.68 -27.46 -3.52
N ALA A 243 -4.73 -26.37 -4.29
CA ALA A 243 -5.96 -25.88 -4.87
C ALA A 243 -6.53 -26.71 -6.04
N GLY A 244 -5.80 -27.72 -6.56
CA GLY A 244 -6.29 -28.57 -7.64
C GLY A 244 -6.90 -27.74 -8.80
N HIS A 245 -8.15 -28.05 -9.18
CA HIS A 245 -8.87 -27.35 -10.24
C HIS A 245 -9.24 -25.90 -9.89
N LEU A 246 -9.22 -25.50 -8.61
CA LEU A 246 -9.42 -24.13 -8.18
C LEU A 246 -8.18 -23.26 -8.47
N GLY A 247 -6.98 -23.85 -8.53
CA GLY A 247 -5.72 -23.11 -8.72
C GLY A 247 -5.72 -22.14 -9.89
N PRO A 248 -6.02 -22.58 -11.14
CA PRO A 248 -6.09 -21.69 -12.29
C PRO A 248 -7.12 -20.56 -12.14
N VAL A 249 -8.24 -20.81 -11.43
CA VAL A 249 -9.28 -19.81 -11.18
C VAL A 249 -8.75 -18.72 -10.23
N LEU A 250 -8.11 -19.13 -9.13
CA LEU A 250 -7.49 -18.21 -8.18
C LEU A 250 -6.44 -17.32 -8.86
N MET A 251 -5.56 -17.93 -9.67
CA MET A 251 -4.52 -17.18 -10.39
C MET A 251 -5.11 -16.19 -11.40
N ALA A 252 -6.19 -16.55 -12.09
CA ALA A 252 -6.88 -15.64 -13.00
C ALA A 252 -7.56 -14.48 -12.27
N MET A 253 -8.23 -14.74 -11.13
CA MET A 253 -8.85 -13.70 -10.31
C MET A 253 -7.81 -12.80 -9.62
N MET A 254 -6.61 -13.33 -9.33
CA MET A 254 -5.47 -12.58 -8.79
C MET A 254 -4.52 -12.06 -9.87
N ALA A 255 -4.98 -11.91 -11.13
CA ALA A 255 -4.19 -11.22 -12.15
C ALA A 255 -3.85 -9.79 -11.68
N ARG A 256 -2.59 -9.38 -11.90
CA ARG A 256 -2.06 -8.12 -11.39
C ARG A 256 -2.87 -6.92 -11.86
N GLU A 257 -3.18 -6.88 -13.15
CA GLU A 257 -3.96 -5.81 -13.73
C GLU A 257 -5.47 -6.09 -13.63
N PRO A 258 -6.28 -5.16 -13.08
CA PRO A 258 -7.71 -5.38 -12.86
C PRO A 258 -8.48 -5.82 -14.12
N TYR A 259 -8.13 -5.27 -15.30
CA TYR A 259 -8.78 -5.59 -16.57
C TYR A 259 -8.46 -7.00 -17.11
N GLN A 260 -7.47 -7.68 -16.53
CA GLN A 260 -7.11 -9.08 -16.87
C GLN A 260 -7.91 -10.09 -16.05
N ARG A 261 -8.55 -9.64 -14.98
CA ARG A 261 -9.35 -10.50 -14.10
C ARG A 261 -10.67 -10.88 -14.79
N PRO A 262 -11.20 -12.07 -14.52
CA PRO A 262 -12.55 -12.40 -14.97
C PRO A 262 -13.55 -11.44 -14.34
N GLY A 263 -14.56 -10.97 -15.10
CA GLY A 263 -15.68 -10.25 -14.51
C GLY A 263 -16.48 -11.14 -13.54
N ALA A 264 -17.29 -10.55 -12.66
CA ALA A 264 -18.01 -11.26 -11.61
C ALA A 264 -18.79 -12.48 -12.11
N GLN A 265 -19.51 -12.37 -13.24
CA GLN A 265 -20.26 -13.48 -13.82
C GLN A 265 -19.34 -14.62 -14.31
N ALA A 266 -18.20 -14.29 -14.91
CA ALA A 266 -17.24 -15.30 -15.36
C ALA A 266 -16.57 -15.99 -14.15
N ALA A 267 -16.22 -15.24 -13.10
CA ALA A 267 -15.71 -15.78 -11.86
C ALA A 267 -16.71 -16.73 -11.19
N GLU A 268 -17.99 -16.37 -11.16
CA GLU A 268 -19.06 -17.24 -10.64
C GLU A 268 -19.14 -18.56 -11.41
N GLN A 269 -19.14 -18.53 -12.75
CA GLN A 269 -19.17 -19.75 -13.56
C GLN A 269 -17.95 -20.65 -13.33
N LEU A 270 -16.76 -20.06 -13.17
CA LEU A 270 -15.54 -20.81 -12.90
C LEU A 270 -15.59 -21.48 -11.52
N LEU A 271 -15.97 -20.72 -10.47
CA LEU A 271 -16.13 -21.25 -9.12
C LEU A 271 -17.20 -22.34 -9.06
N ARG A 272 -18.33 -22.18 -9.74
CA ARG A 272 -19.42 -23.19 -9.81
C ARG A 272 -18.93 -24.50 -10.40
N ARG A 273 -18.20 -24.47 -11.50
CA ARG A 273 -17.61 -25.70 -12.09
C ARG A 273 -16.70 -26.44 -11.12
N VAL A 274 -15.87 -25.70 -10.38
CA VAL A 274 -14.99 -26.32 -9.36
C VAL A 274 -15.82 -26.90 -8.22
N ALA A 275 -16.82 -26.18 -7.70
CA ALA A 275 -17.70 -26.66 -6.64
C ALA A 275 -18.44 -27.95 -7.02
N GLU A 276 -18.75 -28.14 -8.30
CA GLU A 276 -19.38 -29.33 -8.89
C GLU A 276 -18.37 -30.44 -9.23
N GLY A 277 -17.09 -30.30 -8.87
CA GLY A 277 -16.03 -31.27 -9.14
C GLY A 277 -15.50 -31.28 -10.59
N GLY A 278 -15.84 -30.28 -11.38
CA GLY A 278 -15.43 -30.13 -12.79
C GLY A 278 -14.09 -29.39 -12.95
N GLN A 279 -13.44 -29.61 -14.12
CA GLN A 279 -12.26 -28.81 -14.48
C GLN A 279 -12.69 -27.40 -14.95
N ALA A 280 -12.23 -26.38 -14.25
CA ALA A 280 -12.35 -25.00 -14.72
C ALA A 280 -11.17 -24.68 -15.64
N LEU A 281 -11.40 -24.69 -16.95
CA LEU A 281 -10.46 -24.07 -17.90
C LEU A 281 -10.48 -22.56 -17.64
N ALA A 282 -9.32 -21.98 -17.30
CA ALA A 282 -9.21 -20.53 -17.14
C ALA A 282 -9.66 -19.85 -18.44
N PRO A 283 -10.51 -18.81 -18.37
CA PRO A 283 -10.87 -18.06 -19.56
C PRO A 283 -9.61 -17.42 -20.16
N PRO A 284 -9.53 -17.32 -21.50
CA PRO A 284 -8.46 -16.52 -22.12
C PRO A 284 -8.55 -15.08 -21.57
N PRO A 285 -7.40 -14.40 -21.40
CA PRO A 285 -7.39 -13.02 -20.93
C PRO A 285 -8.33 -12.18 -21.79
N ALA A 286 -9.15 -11.35 -21.14
CA ALA A 286 -10.13 -10.51 -21.82
C ALA A 286 -9.42 -9.66 -22.87
N LYS A 287 -9.72 -9.88 -24.16
CA LYS A 287 -9.22 -9.01 -25.22
C LYS A 287 -9.64 -7.59 -24.88
N ARG A 288 -8.68 -6.66 -24.84
CA ARG A 288 -8.99 -5.24 -24.80
C ARG A 288 -10.07 -4.96 -25.83
N SER A 289 -11.29 -4.74 -25.38
CA SER A 289 -12.29 -4.08 -26.21
C SER A 289 -11.75 -2.66 -26.39
N ASN A 290 -11.15 -2.41 -27.54
CA ASN A 290 -10.95 -1.06 -28.05
C ASN A 290 -12.35 -0.48 -28.32
N ARG A 291 -13.12 -0.27 -27.28
CA ARG A 291 -14.19 0.72 -27.32
C ARG A 291 -13.49 2.08 -27.26
N VAL A 292 -12.95 2.45 -28.43
CA VAL A 292 -12.79 3.86 -28.77
C VAL A 292 -14.13 4.50 -28.40
N PRO A 293 -14.15 5.55 -27.57
CA PRO A 293 -15.36 6.33 -27.37
C PRO A 293 -15.68 7.02 -28.71
N ILE A 294 -16.35 6.31 -29.61
CA ILE A 294 -17.08 6.93 -30.71
C ILE A 294 -18.30 7.49 -30.02
N LEU A 295 -18.24 8.74 -29.65
CA LEU A 295 -19.40 9.60 -29.54
C LEU A 295 -19.07 10.87 -28.77
N VAL A 296 -18.41 11.79 -29.47
CA VAL A 296 -18.73 13.23 -29.37
C VAL A 296 -18.32 13.95 -30.67
N GLY A 297 -17.79 13.24 -31.69
CA GLY A 297 -17.42 13.84 -32.96
C GLY A 297 -18.57 14.05 -33.96
N GLY A 298 -19.69 13.33 -33.84
CA GLY A 298 -20.80 13.40 -34.82
C GLY A 298 -21.68 14.66 -34.74
N GLY A 299 -21.76 15.28 -33.57
CA GLY A 299 -22.57 16.49 -33.37
C GLY A 299 -21.89 17.79 -33.87
N ILE A 300 -20.58 17.88 -33.77
CA ILE A 300 -19.81 19.08 -34.13
C ILE A 300 -19.64 19.20 -35.65
N VAL A 301 -19.51 18.07 -36.36
CA VAL A 301 -19.39 18.07 -37.84
C VAL A 301 -20.72 18.46 -38.49
N ALA A 302 -21.87 18.08 -37.94
CA ALA A 302 -23.18 18.46 -38.45
C ALA A 302 -23.48 19.96 -38.26
N VAL A 303 -23.04 20.57 -37.16
CA VAL A 303 -23.19 22.03 -36.91
C VAL A 303 -22.22 22.83 -37.77
N ALA A 304 -21.00 22.35 -38.03
CA ALA A 304 -20.05 23.00 -38.92
C ALA A 304 -20.51 22.95 -40.40
N ALA A 305 -21.13 21.85 -40.84
CA ALA A 305 -21.68 21.75 -42.20
C ALA A 305 -22.92 22.65 -42.42
N ALA A 306 -23.77 22.85 -41.40
CA ALA A 306 -24.89 23.78 -41.43
C ALA A 306 -24.44 25.25 -41.46
N ALA A 307 -23.37 25.60 -40.75
CA ALA A 307 -22.81 26.97 -40.74
C ALA A 307 -22.18 27.33 -42.10
N VAL A 308 -21.52 26.40 -42.79
CA VAL A 308 -20.95 26.63 -44.13
C VAL A 308 -22.03 26.78 -45.18
N ALA A 309 -23.17 26.05 -45.08
CA ALA A 309 -24.29 26.19 -46.02
C ALA A 309 -25.03 27.53 -45.89
N VAL A 310 -25.10 28.13 -44.68
CA VAL A 310 -25.75 29.43 -44.46
C VAL A 310 -24.89 30.59 -45.00
N VAL A 311 -23.54 30.49 -44.92
CA VAL A 311 -22.64 31.52 -45.47
C VAL A 311 -22.59 31.51 -47.01
N ALA A 312 -22.88 30.37 -47.65
CA ALA A 312 -22.91 30.24 -49.12
C ALA A 312 -24.16 30.80 -49.80
N LEU A 313 -25.20 31.20 -49.05
CA LEU A 313 -26.48 31.68 -49.54
C LEU A 313 -26.76 33.17 -49.33
N MET A 314 -25.77 33.96 -48.86
CA MET A 314 -25.92 35.40 -48.78
C MET A 314 -25.27 36.11 -49.98
N PRO A 315 -25.98 37.07 -50.65
CA PRO A 315 -25.44 37.78 -51.81
C PRO A 315 -24.28 38.70 -51.40
N GLY A 316 -23.19 38.59 -52.17
CA GLY A 316 -21.93 39.27 -51.85
C GLY A 316 -21.96 40.75 -52.11
N ASP A 317 -21.38 41.48 -51.20
CA ASP A 317 -20.84 42.82 -51.43
C ASP A 317 -19.31 42.73 -51.49
N LYS A 318 -18.75 43.36 -52.55
CA LYS A 318 -17.31 43.31 -52.87
C LYS A 318 -16.50 44.15 -51.90
N PRO A 319 -15.46 43.66 -51.23
CA PRO A 319 -14.57 44.51 -50.46
C PRO A 319 -13.59 45.26 -51.36
N ASN A 320 -13.52 46.55 -51.11
CA ASN A 320 -12.63 47.54 -51.70
C ASN A 320 -11.17 47.27 -51.30
N ARG A 321 -10.30 47.49 -52.25
CA ARG A 321 -8.83 47.26 -52.18
C ARG A 321 -8.14 48.36 -51.39
N PRO A 322 -7.30 48.13 -50.36
CA PRO A 322 -6.50 49.18 -49.77
C PRO A 322 -5.20 49.44 -50.56
N PRO A 323 -4.66 50.64 -50.46
CA PRO A 323 -3.57 51.09 -51.35
C PRO A 323 -2.19 50.58 -50.91
N LYS A 324 -1.31 50.44 -51.91
CA LYS A 324 0.12 50.21 -51.78
C LYS A 324 0.78 51.37 -51.06
N VAL A 325 1.54 51.05 -50.01
CA VAL A 325 2.61 51.95 -49.52
C VAL A 325 3.97 51.26 -49.75
N SER A 326 4.79 51.98 -50.49
CA SER A 326 6.19 51.63 -50.82
C SER A 326 7.10 52.23 -49.79
N GLY A 327 8.17 51.55 -49.43
CA GLY A 327 9.30 52.22 -48.74
C GLY A 327 10.07 51.37 -47.77
N ALA A 328 11.11 50.75 -48.29
CA ALA A 328 12.51 50.63 -47.82
C ALA A 328 12.81 50.53 -46.32
N ALA A 329 13.46 49.45 -45.94
CA ALA A 329 14.86 49.39 -45.45
C ALA A 329 15.15 48.01 -44.88
N HIS A 330 16.19 47.37 -45.48
CA HIS A 330 16.83 46.17 -44.89
C HIS A 330 17.61 46.54 -43.62
N PRO A 331 17.53 45.75 -42.55
CA PRO A 331 18.66 45.63 -41.62
C PRO A 331 19.47 44.38 -41.93
N THR A 332 20.74 44.62 -41.97
CA THR A 332 21.90 43.73 -42.12
C THR A 332 21.76 42.46 -41.26
N GLN A 333 21.89 41.31 -41.89
CA GLN A 333 22.10 40.04 -41.23
C GLN A 333 23.49 40.00 -40.62
N THR A 334 23.56 40.05 -39.30
CA THR A 334 24.77 39.69 -38.55
C THR A 334 24.81 38.17 -38.49
N THR A 335 25.83 37.61 -39.12
CA THR A 335 26.15 36.19 -39.14
C THR A 335 26.57 35.78 -37.74
N GLU A 336 25.64 35.24 -36.93
CA GLU A 336 26.02 34.50 -35.74
C GLU A 336 26.59 33.15 -36.14
N LYS A 337 27.81 32.92 -35.70
CA LYS A 337 28.57 31.69 -35.79
C LYS A 337 27.76 30.57 -35.13
N PRO A 338 27.52 29.40 -35.76
CA PRO A 338 26.78 28.33 -35.15
C PRO A 338 27.48 27.85 -33.88
N THR A 339 26.79 27.97 -32.74
CA THR A 339 27.17 27.31 -31.50
C THR A 339 27.18 25.80 -31.75
N PRO A 340 28.24 25.07 -31.38
CA PRO A 340 28.29 23.65 -31.59
C PRO A 340 27.14 22.99 -30.83
N THR A 341 26.31 22.25 -31.54
CA THR A 341 25.35 21.31 -31.00
C THR A 341 26.07 20.41 -29.99
N PRO A 342 25.60 20.27 -28.72
CA PRO A 342 26.24 19.33 -27.82
C PRO A 342 26.15 17.94 -28.43
N THR A 343 27.30 17.32 -28.63
CA THR A 343 27.46 15.91 -28.97
C THR A 343 26.63 15.13 -27.94
N PRO A 344 25.76 14.17 -28.32
CA PRO A 344 25.06 13.36 -27.35
C PRO A 344 26.12 12.70 -26.46
N SER A 345 26.06 13.02 -25.18
CA SER A 345 26.83 12.35 -24.13
C SER A 345 26.55 10.86 -24.27
N LYS A 346 27.60 10.06 -24.36
CA LYS A 346 27.54 8.60 -24.33
C LYS A 346 26.59 8.24 -23.17
N ALA A 347 25.48 7.55 -23.44
CA ALA A 347 24.55 7.12 -22.39
C ALA A 347 25.39 6.42 -21.32
N GLU A 348 25.32 6.91 -20.09
CA GLU A 348 25.94 6.24 -18.96
C GLU A 348 25.25 4.89 -18.81
N GLU A 349 25.98 3.80 -18.96
CA GLU A 349 25.47 2.45 -18.76
C GLU A 349 25.47 2.11 -17.27
N ALA A 350 24.50 1.27 -16.85
CA ALA A 350 24.46 0.71 -15.51
C ALA A 350 25.78 -0.06 -15.24
N ARG A 351 26.37 0.18 -14.07
CA ARG A 351 27.69 -0.40 -13.71
C ARG A 351 27.56 -1.74 -13.01
N PHE A 352 26.49 -1.93 -12.22
CA PHE A 352 26.31 -3.12 -11.42
C PHE A 352 25.26 -4.01 -12.08
N HIS A 353 25.60 -5.29 -12.26
CA HIS A 353 24.73 -6.31 -12.85
C HIS A 353 24.57 -7.54 -11.94
N ALA A 354 25.25 -7.53 -10.78
CA ALA A 354 25.18 -8.61 -9.78
C ALA A 354 25.32 -8.03 -8.36
N PRO A 355 24.72 -8.69 -7.35
CA PRO A 355 24.74 -8.24 -5.96
C PRO A 355 26.16 -8.14 -5.38
N VAL A 356 26.55 -6.98 -4.89
CA VAL A 356 27.80 -6.77 -4.16
C VAL A 356 27.61 -7.19 -2.70
N ASN A 357 28.60 -7.88 -2.12
CA ASN A 357 28.57 -8.23 -0.71
C ASN A 357 28.85 -7.00 0.15
N LEU A 358 27.78 -6.36 0.67
CA LEU A 358 27.87 -5.16 1.49
C LEU A 358 28.67 -5.36 2.77
N CYS A 359 28.74 -6.58 3.34
CA CYS A 359 29.58 -6.89 4.50
C CYS A 359 31.09 -6.75 4.23
N ARG A 360 31.51 -6.68 2.97
CA ARG A 360 32.91 -6.50 2.54
C ARG A 360 33.23 -5.08 2.07
N THR A 361 32.30 -4.17 2.16
CA THR A 361 32.52 -2.77 1.72
C THR A 361 33.33 -1.98 2.73
N LEU A 362 33.32 -2.36 4.00
CA LEU A 362 34.12 -1.76 5.07
C LEU A 362 35.22 -2.72 5.56
N THR A 363 36.37 -2.16 5.89
CA THR A 363 37.46 -2.89 6.54
C THR A 363 37.20 -3.06 8.04
N ALA A 364 37.81 -4.06 8.68
CA ALA A 364 37.72 -4.27 10.13
C ALA A 364 38.13 -3.03 10.93
N LYS A 365 39.11 -2.26 10.47
CA LYS A 365 39.55 -1.01 11.10
C LYS A 365 38.47 0.09 11.03
N GLN A 366 37.77 0.19 9.91
CA GLN A 366 36.67 1.15 9.73
C GLN A 366 35.46 0.78 10.58
N ILE A 367 35.12 -0.51 10.64
CA ILE A 367 34.05 -1.02 11.49
C ILE A 367 34.39 -0.75 12.97
N ALA A 368 35.59 -1.07 13.41
CA ALA A 368 36.02 -0.83 14.79
C ALA A 368 36.03 0.66 15.19
N ALA A 369 36.19 1.57 14.24
CA ALA A 369 36.10 3.01 14.48
C ALA A 369 34.65 3.48 14.76
N LEU A 370 33.65 2.79 14.17
CA LEU A 370 32.22 3.12 14.31
C LEU A 370 31.54 2.29 15.40
N VAL A 371 31.78 0.98 15.39
CA VAL A 371 31.21 0.01 16.33
C VAL A 371 32.35 -0.79 17.00
N PRO A 372 33.03 -0.22 18.01
CA PRO A 372 34.20 -0.84 18.63
C PRO A 372 33.83 -2.18 19.29
N GLY A 373 34.48 -3.26 18.87
CA GLY A 373 34.23 -4.61 19.40
C GLY A 373 33.03 -5.33 18.77
N ALA A 374 32.46 -4.80 17.68
CA ALA A 374 31.41 -5.51 16.96
C ALA A 374 31.91 -6.87 16.42
N PRO A 375 31.07 -7.92 16.44
CA PRO A 375 31.35 -9.18 15.76
C PRO A 375 31.40 -8.97 14.23
N GLN A 376 31.67 -10.05 13.49
CA GLN A 376 31.54 -10.01 12.02
C GLN A 376 30.13 -9.55 11.61
N GLY A 377 30.06 -8.76 10.54
CA GLY A 377 28.79 -8.28 10.03
C GLY A 377 27.82 -9.42 9.70
N LYS A 378 26.60 -9.28 10.18
CA LYS A 378 25.51 -10.20 9.89
C LYS A 378 24.86 -9.79 8.57
N ARG A 379 24.89 -10.67 7.59
CA ARG A 379 24.21 -10.46 6.31
C ARG A 379 22.75 -10.88 6.44
N ASP A 380 21.84 -10.02 5.95
CA ASP A 380 20.41 -10.33 5.81
C ASP A 380 19.93 -9.77 4.45
N GLY A 381 19.70 -10.67 3.49
CA GLY A 381 19.34 -10.29 2.12
C GLY A 381 20.32 -9.29 1.49
N ASN A 382 19.82 -8.09 1.20
CA ASN A 382 20.54 -6.96 0.61
C ASN A 382 21.16 -6.01 1.65
N SER A 383 21.26 -6.41 2.92
CA SER A 383 21.84 -5.62 3.99
C SER A 383 23.02 -6.32 4.68
N CYS A 384 23.80 -5.52 5.40
CA CYS A 384 24.79 -5.99 6.34
C CYS A 384 24.82 -5.12 7.59
N GLU A 385 24.77 -5.75 8.76
CA GLU A 385 24.68 -5.08 10.05
C GLU A 385 25.83 -5.45 10.97
N TRP A 386 26.34 -4.45 11.71
CA TRP A 386 27.29 -4.59 12.81
C TRP A 386 26.65 -3.98 14.05
N THR A 387 26.37 -4.80 15.02
CA THR A 387 25.64 -4.41 16.21
C THR A 387 26.37 -4.75 17.48
N LEU A 388 26.33 -3.84 18.44
CA LEU A 388 26.76 -4.01 19.81
C LEU A 388 25.72 -3.30 20.70
N ARG A 389 25.65 -3.65 21.99
CA ARG A 389 24.66 -3.03 22.88
C ARG A 389 24.72 -1.50 22.82
N GLY A 390 23.68 -0.88 22.33
CA GLY A 390 23.54 0.57 22.20
C GLY A 390 24.25 1.19 20.98
N ILE A 391 24.89 0.39 20.11
CA ILE A 391 25.54 0.90 18.90
C ILE A 391 25.17 -0.02 17.72
N GLY A 392 24.76 0.57 16.61
CA GLY A 392 24.44 -0.16 15.39
C GLY A 392 24.90 0.60 14.14
N LEU A 393 25.40 -0.13 13.18
CA LEU A 393 25.67 0.31 11.81
C LEU A 393 25.00 -0.69 10.86
N SER A 394 24.11 -0.21 10.01
CA SER A 394 23.49 -0.97 8.93
C SER A 394 23.86 -0.35 7.60
N ILE A 395 24.11 -1.18 6.61
CA ILE A 395 24.30 -0.81 5.21
C ILE A 395 23.35 -1.67 4.38
N GLN A 396 22.48 -1.07 3.61
CA GLN A 396 21.55 -1.78 2.75
C GLN A 396 21.49 -1.18 1.35
N SER A 397 21.32 -2.00 0.32
CA SER A 397 20.90 -1.55 -0.99
C SER A 397 19.39 -1.40 -1.00
N LEU A 398 18.93 -0.25 -1.53
CA LEU A 398 17.51 0.04 -1.67
C LEU A 398 16.99 -0.59 -2.95
N ASP A 399 15.79 -1.13 -2.87
CA ASP A 399 15.10 -1.62 -4.06
C ASP A 399 14.81 -0.47 -5.01
N VAL A 400 14.81 -0.77 -6.30
CA VAL A 400 14.45 0.15 -7.38
C VAL A 400 13.22 -0.42 -8.07
N ASP A 401 12.20 0.40 -8.28
CA ASP A 401 11.01 0.00 -9.01
C ASP A 401 11.40 -0.52 -10.41
N GLU A 402 10.71 -1.56 -10.87
CA GLU A 402 10.92 -2.23 -12.15
C GLU A 402 12.18 -3.11 -12.26
N ALA A 403 13.04 -3.16 -11.26
CA ALA A 403 14.21 -4.05 -11.24
C ALA A 403 13.97 -5.31 -10.40
N PRO A 404 14.35 -6.52 -10.86
CA PRO A 404 14.19 -7.77 -10.10
C PRO A 404 15.02 -7.79 -8.81
N ASP A 405 16.11 -7.05 -8.77
CA ASP A 405 16.89 -6.75 -7.57
C ASP A 405 17.58 -5.38 -7.72
N PRO A 406 18.04 -4.75 -6.62
CA PRO A 406 18.65 -3.41 -6.67
C PRO A 406 19.89 -3.29 -7.56
N TRP A 407 20.55 -4.42 -7.84
CA TRP A 407 21.78 -4.46 -8.61
C TRP A 407 21.55 -4.66 -10.12
N SER A 408 20.34 -5.05 -10.50
CA SER A 408 19.93 -5.22 -11.89
C SER A 408 19.16 -4.04 -12.46
N ALA A 409 18.95 -2.97 -11.67
CA ALA A 409 18.27 -1.77 -12.11
C ALA A 409 19.04 -1.09 -13.25
N GLU A 410 18.31 -0.50 -14.20
CA GLU A 410 18.88 0.46 -15.13
C GLU A 410 19.18 1.80 -14.44
N LEU A 411 19.98 2.66 -15.09
CA LEU A 411 20.43 3.91 -14.47
C LEU A 411 19.28 4.90 -14.21
N ASP A 412 18.35 5.06 -15.16
CA ASP A 412 17.27 6.03 -15.05
C ASP A 412 16.25 5.65 -13.97
N PRO A 413 15.75 4.41 -13.86
CA PRO A 413 14.95 3.95 -12.73
C PRO A 413 15.62 4.14 -11.37
N ALA A 414 16.93 3.87 -11.26
CA ALA A 414 17.67 4.09 -10.02
C ALA A 414 17.76 5.58 -9.63
N LYS A 415 17.95 6.47 -10.61
CA LYS A 415 17.91 7.93 -10.38
C LYS A 415 16.52 8.39 -9.94
N GLU A 416 15.47 7.91 -10.61
CA GLU A 416 14.08 8.26 -10.26
C GLU A 416 13.73 7.84 -8.84
N GLU A 417 14.06 6.61 -8.45
CA GLU A 417 13.84 6.12 -7.09
C GLU A 417 14.62 6.93 -6.04
N TYR A 418 15.87 7.31 -6.33
CA TYR A 418 16.64 8.19 -5.45
C TYR A 418 15.95 9.54 -5.24
N VAL A 419 15.47 10.17 -6.33
CA VAL A 419 14.77 11.46 -6.28
C VAL A 419 13.44 11.33 -5.53
N ASN A 420 12.67 10.27 -5.77
CA ASN A 420 11.42 9.99 -5.08
C ASN A 420 11.64 9.83 -3.58
N LYS A 421 12.65 9.06 -3.16
CA LYS A 421 13.03 8.90 -1.76
C LYS A 421 13.49 10.23 -1.14
N SER A 422 14.30 11.00 -1.84
CA SER A 422 14.75 12.32 -1.38
C SER A 422 13.56 13.27 -1.17
N ASN A 423 12.63 13.34 -2.13
CA ASN A 423 11.44 14.17 -2.04
C ASN A 423 10.52 13.73 -0.89
N ALA A 424 10.21 12.45 -0.78
CA ALA A 424 9.39 11.91 0.31
C ALA A 424 10.02 12.21 1.68
N LEU A 425 11.33 12.10 1.78
CA LEU A 425 12.07 12.35 3.01
C LEU A 425 12.32 13.85 3.28
N SER A 426 12.20 14.76 2.34
CA SER A 426 12.32 16.21 2.59
C SER A 426 11.13 16.83 3.34
N GLN A 427 10.00 16.16 3.43
CA GLN A 427 8.72 16.66 3.96
C GLN A 427 8.47 16.44 5.47
N GLY A 428 9.42 16.52 6.35
CA GLY A 428 9.23 16.69 7.81
C GLY A 428 8.37 15.67 8.60
N ALA A 429 8.22 14.41 8.17
CA ALA A 429 7.42 13.40 8.87
C ALA A 429 8.12 12.84 10.12
N LYS A 430 7.34 12.35 11.11
CA LYS A 430 7.88 11.54 12.22
C LYS A 430 8.18 10.14 11.71
N ILE A 431 9.32 9.58 12.13
CA ILE A 431 9.75 8.23 11.77
C ILE A 431 9.76 7.38 13.03
N THR A 432 9.13 6.21 12.97
CA THR A 432 9.23 5.20 14.03
C THR A 432 10.24 4.15 13.61
N TRP A 433 11.22 3.88 14.47
CA TRP A 433 12.26 2.91 14.23
C TRP A 433 12.50 2.05 15.47
N GLN A 434 13.02 0.85 15.26
CA GLN A 434 13.42 -0.07 16.31
C GLN A 434 14.65 -0.84 15.83
N TRP A 435 15.49 -1.24 16.77
CA TRP A 435 16.69 -2.05 16.47
C TRP A 435 16.95 -3.01 17.63
N PRO A 436 16.30 -4.19 17.64
CA PRO A 436 16.39 -5.17 18.71
C PRO A 436 17.82 -5.62 19.01
N GLU A 437 18.65 -5.72 17.99
CA GLU A 437 20.05 -6.18 18.06
C GLU A 437 20.94 -5.27 18.92
N ILE A 438 20.64 -3.99 18.97
CA ILE A 438 21.34 -3.03 19.85
C ILE A 438 20.61 -2.82 21.19
N GLY A 439 19.56 -3.59 21.47
CA GLY A 439 18.78 -3.52 22.71
C GLY A 439 17.54 -2.62 22.65
N LEU A 440 17.23 -2.03 21.50
CA LEU A 440 16.03 -1.18 21.28
C LEU A 440 14.86 -2.02 20.76
N LYS A 441 14.27 -2.82 21.64
CA LYS A 441 13.16 -3.75 21.30
C LYS A 441 11.81 -3.07 21.10
N LYS A 442 11.63 -1.86 21.63
CA LYS A 442 10.40 -1.08 21.50
C LYS A 442 10.62 0.02 20.47
N GLY A 443 9.67 0.17 19.55
CA GLY A 443 9.72 1.24 18.55
C GLY A 443 9.83 2.63 19.19
N ILE A 444 10.74 3.42 18.66
CA ILE A 444 10.98 4.82 19.06
C ILE A 444 10.46 5.70 17.93
N THR A 445 9.53 6.60 18.23
CA THR A 445 8.99 7.55 17.26
C THR A 445 9.62 8.91 17.50
N GLN A 446 10.25 9.45 16.47
CA GLN A 446 10.99 10.71 16.55
C GLN A 446 10.65 11.60 15.35
N PRO A 447 10.59 12.95 15.55
CA PRO A 447 10.54 13.87 14.43
C PRO A 447 11.87 13.80 13.68
N ARG A 448 11.80 13.84 12.36
CA ARG A 448 12.97 13.99 11.51
C ARG A 448 13.40 15.44 11.51
N THR A 449 14.72 15.68 11.58
CA THR A 449 15.30 17.02 11.47
C THR A 449 16.52 16.99 10.56
N HIS A 450 16.92 18.18 10.09
CA HIS A 450 18.14 18.40 9.34
C HIS A 450 18.30 17.53 8.07
N PHE A 451 17.28 17.52 7.21
CA PHE A 451 17.48 17.02 5.85
C PHE A 451 18.51 17.92 5.15
N LYS A 452 19.56 17.31 4.60
CA LYS A 452 20.67 18.03 3.97
C LYS A 452 21.27 17.24 2.84
N ASP A 453 21.42 17.87 1.69
CA ASP A 453 22.20 17.33 0.60
C ASP A 453 23.68 17.28 0.95
N LEU A 454 24.34 16.19 0.55
CA LEU A 454 25.76 15.94 0.79
C LEU A 454 26.52 15.96 -0.55
N LYS A 455 27.74 16.48 -0.50
CA LYS A 455 28.65 16.46 -1.65
C LYS A 455 29.81 15.49 -1.41
N GLY A 456 30.27 14.84 -2.49
CA GLY A 456 31.43 13.97 -2.46
C GLY A 456 31.19 12.61 -1.79
N ILE A 457 29.97 12.10 -1.91
CA ILE A 457 29.58 10.74 -1.51
C ILE A 457 28.77 10.19 -2.68
N GLY A 458 29.30 9.17 -3.37
CA GLY A 458 28.64 8.64 -4.58
C GLY A 458 28.42 9.72 -5.65
N ASP A 459 27.45 9.50 -6.50
CA ASP A 459 27.00 10.43 -7.54
C ASP A 459 26.11 11.52 -6.95
N GLU A 460 25.22 11.12 -6.03
CA GLU A 460 24.25 11.95 -5.31
C GLU A 460 24.10 11.42 -3.90
N ALA A 461 23.94 12.29 -2.90
CA ALA A 461 23.73 11.90 -1.51
C ALA A 461 22.94 12.93 -0.70
N PHE A 462 22.15 12.45 0.25
CA PHE A 462 21.52 13.27 1.29
C PHE A 462 21.62 12.57 2.65
N THR A 463 21.36 13.33 3.70
CA THR A 463 21.30 12.81 5.08
C THR A 463 20.11 13.40 5.82
N TYR A 464 19.59 12.64 6.76
CA TYR A 464 18.65 13.12 7.77
C TYR A 464 18.93 12.48 9.11
N ASP A 465 18.56 13.15 10.17
CA ASP A 465 18.69 12.63 11.54
C ASP A 465 17.35 12.59 12.26
N LEU A 466 17.21 11.61 13.15
CA LEU A 466 16.09 11.49 14.07
C LEU A 466 16.54 11.98 15.44
N VAL A 467 15.72 12.83 16.06
CA VAL A 467 16.05 13.47 17.32
C VAL A 467 15.12 13.02 18.45
N ASN A 468 15.69 12.91 19.64
CA ASN A 468 14.91 12.68 20.85
C ASN A 468 14.12 13.93 21.26
N PRO A 469 13.23 13.84 22.29
CA PRO A 469 12.46 15.00 22.77
C PRO A 469 13.31 16.18 23.27
N LYS A 470 14.61 15.99 23.49
CA LYS A 470 15.58 17.05 23.86
C LYS A 470 16.25 17.68 22.64
N GLY A 471 15.87 17.29 21.42
CA GLY A 471 16.45 17.80 20.17
C GLY A 471 17.85 17.23 19.85
N GLN A 472 18.25 16.11 20.47
CA GLN A 472 19.55 15.49 20.25
C GLN A 472 19.43 14.34 19.24
N ALA A 473 20.31 14.28 18.24
CA ALA A 473 20.32 13.20 17.26
C ALA A 473 20.67 11.85 17.94
N GLU A 474 19.84 10.86 17.71
CA GLU A 474 19.99 9.48 18.18
C GLU A 474 20.23 8.50 17.04
N HIS A 475 19.75 8.83 15.85
CA HIS A 475 19.85 8.02 14.65
C HIS A 475 20.17 8.95 13.46
N VAL A 476 21.17 8.62 12.69
CA VAL A 476 21.56 9.35 11.48
C VAL A 476 21.53 8.39 10.30
N THR A 477 20.79 8.77 9.27
CA THR A 477 20.72 8.03 8.00
C THR A 477 21.41 8.84 6.90
N VAL A 478 22.19 8.15 6.08
CA VAL A 478 22.75 8.68 4.82
C VAL A 478 22.29 7.82 3.68
N VAL A 479 21.64 8.43 2.71
CA VAL A 479 21.25 7.78 1.45
C VAL A 479 22.12 8.35 0.33
N PHE A 480 22.67 7.48 -0.51
CA PHE A 480 23.46 7.89 -1.67
C PHE A 480 23.31 6.91 -2.82
N ARG A 481 23.56 7.39 -4.01
CA ARG A 481 23.55 6.61 -5.25
C ARG A 481 24.97 6.45 -5.80
N VAL A 482 25.27 5.27 -6.31
CA VAL A 482 26.45 4.98 -7.10
C VAL A 482 26.02 4.25 -8.36
N SER A 483 26.08 4.91 -9.51
CA SER A 483 25.57 4.40 -10.78
C SER A 483 24.10 4.00 -10.67
N ASN A 484 23.76 2.74 -10.90
CA ASN A 484 22.40 2.18 -10.83
C ASN A 484 22.00 1.62 -9.46
N VAL A 485 22.74 1.90 -8.40
CA VAL A 485 22.44 1.36 -7.06
C VAL A 485 22.28 2.45 -6.02
N ASN A 486 21.19 2.41 -5.28
CA ASN A 486 20.91 3.27 -4.14
C ASN A 486 21.29 2.55 -2.84
N ILE A 487 22.09 3.19 -2.00
CA ILE A 487 22.57 2.66 -0.73
C ILE A 487 22.07 3.53 0.42
N GLU A 488 21.57 2.88 1.47
CA GLU A 488 21.21 3.51 2.72
C GLU A 488 22.13 3.03 3.83
N ILE A 489 22.60 3.97 4.65
CA ILE A 489 23.42 3.69 5.83
C ILE A 489 22.75 4.28 7.05
N ASP A 490 22.44 3.43 8.02
CA ASP A 490 21.91 3.79 9.31
C ASP A 490 22.98 3.66 10.39
N TYR A 491 23.17 4.72 11.18
CA TYR A 491 24.11 4.73 12.28
C TYR A 491 23.48 5.23 13.56
N VAL A 492 23.58 4.42 14.60
CA VAL A 492 23.03 4.68 15.94
C VAL A 492 24.11 4.48 16.99
N ASN A 493 24.19 5.41 17.96
CA ASN A 493 25.05 5.24 19.11
C ASN A 493 24.43 5.94 20.33
N VAL A 494 23.64 5.19 21.11
CA VAL A 494 22.94 5.72 22.29
C VAL A 494 23.89 6.18 23.41
N ASN A 495 25.14 5.73 23.39
CA ASN A 495 26.14 6.12 24.38
C ASN A 495 26.81 7.50 24.08
N ARG A 496 26.54 8.06 22.88
CA ARG A 496 27.08 9.35 22.42
C ARG A 496 25.99 10.40 22.17
N ILE A 497 24.79 10.20 22.69
CA ILE A 497 23.70 11.15 22.60
C ILE A 497 24.13 12.51 23.17
N GLY A 498 23.88 13.58 22.43
CA GLY A 498 24.22 14.96 22.82
C GLY A 498 25.59 15.47 22.36
N LYS A 499 26.39 14.65 21.68
CA LYS A 499 27.59 15.09 20.94
C LYS A 499 27.27 15.15 19.43
N GLY A 500 26.31 15.99 19.04
CA GLY A 500 25.59 16.00 17.77
C GLY A 500 26.41 15.81 16.48
N ASP A 501 27.65 16.31 16.44
CA ASP A 501 28.47 16.14 15.22
C ASP A 501 29.09 14.75 15.06
N THR A 502 29.30 14.01 16.13
CA THR A 502 30.03 12.72 16.06
C THR A 502 29.22 11.61 15.40
N LEU A 503 27.89 11.57 15.60
CA LEU A 503 27.01 10.59 14.93
C LEU A 503 26.93 10.88 13.42
N SER A 504 26.68 12.12 13.07
CA SER A 504 26.60 12.55 11.67
C SER A 504 27.96 12.37 10.93
N GLN A 505 29.08 12.63 11.60
CA GLN A 505 30.41 12.36 11.07
C GLN A 505 30.66 10.87 10.86
N GLY A 506 30.22 10.02 11.80
CA GLY A 506 30.31 8.56 11.70
C GLY A 506 29.53 8.01 10.51
N ALA A 507 28.26 8.37 10.39
CA ALA A 507 27.41 7.95 9.27
C ALA A 507 27.96 8.41 7.91
N ARG A 508 28.37 9.68 7.80
CA ARG A 508 28.96 10.23 6.57
C ARG A 508 30.31 9.60 6.25
N GLY A 509 31.12 9.27 7.26
CA GLY A 509 32.38 8.55 7.10
C GLY A 509 32.15 7.17 6.50
N ALA A 510 31.19 6.41 7.07
CA ALA A 510 30.78 5.11 6.55
C ALA A 510 30.31 5.22 5.08
N ALA A 511 29.45 6.18 4.80
CA ALA A 511 28.91 6.39 3.45
C ALA A 511 30.02 6.68 2.41
N ARG A 512 30.99 7.52 2.75
CA ARG A 512 32.15 7.77 1.87
C ARG A 512 32.96 6.50 1.62
N TRP A 513 33.27 5.74 2.64
CA TRP A 513 34.04 4.50 2.50
C TRP A 513 33.32 3.46 1.63
N VAL A 514 32.01 3.33 1.82
CA VAL A 514 31.19 2.42 1.00
C VAL A 514 31.12 2.92 -0.45
N ALA A 515 30.83 4.20 -0.67
CA ALA A 515 30.79 4.80 -2.01
C ALA A 515 32.14 4.66 -2.74
N ASP A 516 33.26 4.95 -2.03
CA ASP A 516 34.62 4.77 -2.58
C ASP A 516 34.91 3.30 -2.92
N ARG A 517 34.41 2.36 -2.13
CA ARG A 517 34.56 0.93 -2.39
C ARG A 517 33.76 0.50 -3.63
N LEU A 518 32.50 0.93 -3.71
CA LEU A 518 31.64 0.64 -4.85
C LEU A 518 32.18 1.29 -6.14
N ASN A 519 32.70 2.51 -6.06
CA ASN A 519 33.32 3.17 -7.22
C ASN A 519 34.58 2.47 -7.74
N ARG A 520 35.26 1.70 -6.90
CA ARG A 520 36.44 0.89 -7.29
C ARG A 520 36.08 -0.52 -7.74
N SER A 521 34.87 -0.97 -7.46
CA SER A 521 34.39 -2.29 -7.91
C SER A 521 34.02 -2.17 -9.39
N THR A 522 34.75 -2.84 -10.24
CA THR A 522 34.55 -2.90 -11.72
C THR A 522 33.92 -4.23 -12.12
N GLU A 523 33.13 -4.85 -11.24
CA GLU A 523 32.49 -6.14 -11.49
C GLU A 523 30.98 -6.02 -11.43
#